data_22a7d34cbc0d8a9aa99ac1090f83971c
#
_entry.id   22a7d34cbc0d8a9aa99ac1090f83971c
#
_cell.length_a   1.000
_cell.length_b   1.000
_cell.length_c   1.000
_cell.angle_alpha   90.00
_cell.angle_beta   90.00
_cell.angle_gamma   90.00
#
_symmetry.space_group_name_H-M   'P 1'
#
loop_
_entity.id
_entity.type
_entity.pdbx_description
1 polymer ?
#
loop_
_entity_poly.entity_id
_entity_poly.type
_entity_poly.pdbx_seq_one_letter_code
_entity_poly.pdbx_strand_id
1 'polypeptide(L)'
;MVMTCTHTLSTGVELECRTSGEPGQPLLLFLHGFPEGAFIWDALLAQFGSRYRCVAPNLRGYGRSSQPTAISDYRAKYLVEDLAALIALESADKRAACVIAHDWGGAVAWGLANRYPQQLERLLILNSPHPGSFLRELQSNPVQQSASQYMHFLRRPDAPELLAENGWQRMLGFFQNPDGSTPAWLTPERKQQYREHWDLGVHGACMFYAASPLVPPRPGGSADELQDIRELSLPDEMLHIPVPVRILWGDSDLALQPTLLHGLERWVPQLEIEHLRGCSHWVVHERPEAVQRALTEFLQKPARF
;
A
#
# COMPACT_ATOMS: atom_id res chain seq x y z
N MET A 1 -15.87 18.69 0.67
CA MET A 1 -16.32 17.86 -0.47
C MET A 1 -15.11 17.18 -1.05
N VAL A 2 -15.20 15.88 -1.42
CA VAL A 2 -14.11 15.17 -2.12
C VAL A 2 -14.23 15.45 -3.60
N MET A 3 -13.13 15.83 -4.23
CA MET A 3 -13.03 16.14 -5.66
C MET A 3 -12.05 15.18 -6.33
N THR A 4 -12.15 15.04 -7.65
CA THR A 4 -11.17 14.31 -8.47
C THR A 4 -10.41 15.31 -9.32
N CYS A 5 -9.09 15.17 -9.40
CA CYS A 5 -8.22 15.95 -10.27
C CYS A 5 -7.10 15.07 -10.83
N THR A 6 -6.39 15.55 -11.82
CA THR A 6 -5.19 14.88 -12.36
C THR A 6 -3.99 15.78 -12.17
N HIS A 7 -2.90 15.21 -11.67
CA HIS A 7 -1.63 15.91 -11.50
C HIS A 7 -0.59 15.34 -12.45
N THR A 8 0.04 16.21 -13.23
CA THR A 8 1.24 15.88 -14.01
C THR A 8 2.47 16.11 -13.13
N LEU A 9 3.17 15.05 -12.80
CA LEU A 9 4.34 15.09 -11.92
C LEU A 9 5.62 15.47 -12.68
N SER A 10 6.63 15.93 -11.96
CA SER A 10 7.97 16.18 -12.52
C SER A 10 8.65 14.91 -13.05
N THR A 11 8.16 13.73 -12.68
CA THR A 11 8.58 12.42 -13.22
C THR A 11 8.01 12.13 -14.62
N GLY A 12 7.11 13.00 -15.14
CA GLY A 12 6.40 12.79 -16.39
C GLY A 12 5.17 11.89 -16.27
N VAL A 13 4.83 11.45 -15.06
CA VAL A 13 3.66 10.60 -14.75
C VAL A 13 2.46 11.48 -14.44
N GLU A 14 1.29 11.09 -14.91
CA GLU A 14 0.00 11.65 -14.52
C GLU A 14 -0.63 10.77 -13.46
N LEU A 15 -1.06 11.36 -12.34
CA LEU A 15 -1.80 10.68 -11.30
C LEU A 15 -3.20 11.28 -11.17
N GLU A 16 -4.22 10.45 -11.32
CA GLU A 16 -5.59 10.78 -10.93
C GLU A 16 -5.67 10.74 -9.40
N CYS A 17 -6.09 11.85 -8.80
CA CYS A 17 -6.14 12.01 -7.36
C CYS A 17 -7.54 12.33 -6.88
N ARG A 18 -7.92 11.78 -5.75
CA ARG A 18 -9.05 12.25 -4.95
C ARG A 18 -8.55 13.21 -3.89
N THR A 19 -9.18 14.36 -3.78
CA THR A 19 -8.65 15.44 -2.92
C THR A 19 -9.76 16.10 -2.10
N SER A 20 -9.38 16.63 -0.95
CA SER A 20 -10.22 17.52 -0.13
C SER A 20 -9.33 18.50 0.65
N GLY A 21 -9.96 19.55 1.20
CA GLY A 21 -9.23 20.59 1.93
C GLY A 21 -8.58 21.62 0.99
N GLU A 22 -8.15 22.72 1.57
CA GLU A 22 -7.62 23.86 0.83
C GLU A 22 -6.12 23.69 0.55
N PRO A 23 -5.63 24.15 -0.60
CA PRO A 23 -4.20 24.29 -0.85
C PRO A 23 -3.52 25.11 0.25
N GLY A 24 -2.32 24.69 0.67
CA GLY A 24 -1.56 25.36 1.73
C GLY A 24 -1.85 24.86 3.15
N GLN A 25 -2.88 24.05 3.36
CA GLN A 25 -3.05 23.32 4.62
C GLN A 25 -2.00 22.20 4.73
N PRO A 26 -1.65 21.72 5.95
CA PRO A 26 -0.75 20.60 6.12
C PRO A 26 -1.24 19.35 5.34
N LEU A 27 -0.35 18.71 4.59
CA LEU A 27 -0.70 17.61 3.68
C LEU A 27 -0.86 16.29 4.41
N LEU A 28 -1.97 15.59 4.15
CA LEU A 28 -2.17 14.16 4.42
C LEU A 28 -2.20 13.41 3.09
N LEU A 29 -1.30 12.45 2.92
CA LEU A 29 -1.22 11.63 1.71
C LEU A 29 -1.71 10.22 2.02
N PHE A 30 -2.72 9.73 1.25
CA PHE A 30 -3.36 8.43 1.46
C PHE A 30 -3.06 7.51 0.29
N LEU A 31 -2.47 6.34 0.56
CA LEU A 31 -2.00 5.40 -0.45
C LEU A 31 -2.72 4.06 -0.33
N HIS A 32 -3.42 3.69 -1.40
CA HIS A 32 -4.09 2.39 -1.50
C HIS A 32 -3.13 1.29 -1.96
N GLY A 33 -3.58 0.03 -1.91
CA GLY A 33 -2.88 -1.11 -2.46
C GLY A 33 -3.68 -1.90 -3.48
N PHE A 34 -3.29 -3.16 -3.69
CA PHE A 34 -3.96 -4.10 -4.59
C PHE A 34 -5.13 -4.78 -3.87
N PRO A 35 -6.28 -4.94 -4.49
CA PRO A 35 -6.66 -4.51 -5.84
C PRO A 35 -7.53 -3.23 -5.83
N GLU A 36 -7.24 -2.32 -4.94
CA GLU A 36 -8.07 -1.16 -4.62
C GLU A 36 -7.69 0.09 -5.44
N GLY A 37 -8.33 1.21 -5.13
CA GLY A 37 -8.06 2.51 -5.71
C GLY A 37 -8.25 3.63 -4.70
N ALA A 38 -7.95 4.86 -5.09
CA ALA A 38 -8.00 6.04 -4.21
C ALA A 38 -9.35 6.26 -3.51
N PHE A 39 -10.45 5.74 -4.08
CA PHE A 39 -11.81 5.89 -3.57
C PHE A 39 -12.05 5.25 -2.20
N ILE A 40 -11.20 4.31 -1.76
CA ILE A 40 -11.32 3.71 -0.43
C ILE A 40 -11.13 4.73 0.70
N TRP A 41 -10.46 5.85 0.39
CA TRP A 41 -10.13 6.90 1.34
C TRP A 41 -11.17 8.01 1.46
N ASP A 42 -12.25 8.00 0.66
CA ASP A 42 -13.22 9.09 0.56
C ASP A 42 -13.79 9.56 1.91
N ALA A 43 -14.10 8.63 2.81
CA ALA A 43 -14.62 8.96 4.13
C ALA A 43 -13.58 9.72 4.97
N LEU A 44 -12.32 9.29 4.94
CA LEU A 44 -11.23 9.97 5.67
C LEU A 44 -10.90 11.32 5.03
N LEU A 45 -10.87 11.40 3.70
CA LEU A 45 -10.67 12.66 3.01
C LEU A 45 -11.76 13.69 3.40
N ALA A 46 -13.02 13.28 3.38
CA ALA A 46 -14.14 14.14 3.77
C ALA A 46 -14.01 14.62 5.21
N GLN A 47 -13.58 13.75 6.12
CA GLN A 47 -13.47 14.04 7.53
C GLN A 47 -12.30 14.98 7.86
N PHE A 48 -11.13 14.74 7.28
CA PHE A 48 -9.93 15.50 7.61
C PHE A 48 -9.80 16.79 6.77
N GLY A 49 -10.50 16.91 5.64
CA GLY A 49 -10.39 18.01 4.69
C GLY A 49 -10.77 19.40 5.23
N SER A 50 -11.38 19.50 6.42
CA SER A 50 -11.63 20.82 7.07
C SER A 50 -10.36 21.43 7.68
N ARG A 51 -9.33 20.63 7.94
CA ARG A 51 -8.09 21.06 8.64
C ARG A 51 -6.82 20.73 7.89
N TYR A 52 -6.89 19.82 6.91
CA TYR A 52 -5.76 19.30 6.17
C TYR A 52 -6.04 19.31 4.67
N ARG A 53 -5.01 19.54 3.89
CA ARG A 53 -5.02 19.16 2.49
C ARG A 53 -4.89 17.62 2.42
N CYS A 54 -5.94 16.93 2.00
CA CYS A 54 -5.96 15.48 1.88
C CYS A 54 -5.87 15.10 0.41
N VAL A 55 -4.92 14.22 0.07
CA VAL A 55 -4.67 13.75 -1.29
C VAL A 55 -4.55 12.23 -1.28
N ALA A 56 -5.33 11.57 -2.14
CA ALA A 56 -5.25 10.13 -2.37
C ALA A 56 -5.08 9.88 -3.88
N PRO A 57 -3.87 9.59 -4.36
CA PRO A 57 -3.67 9.22 -5.75
C PRO A 57 -4.17 7.78 -6.01
N ASN A 58 -4.73 7.56 -7.20
CA ASN A 58 -4.56 6.27 -7.84
C ASN A 58 -3.08 6.12 -8.18
N LEU A 59 -2.41 5.12 -7.62
CA LEU A 59 -0.99 4.92 -7.88
C LEU A 59 -0.73 4.68 -9.38
N ARG A 60 0.52 4.90 -9.84
CA ARG A 60 0.93 4.51 -11.19
C ARG A 60 0.43 3.10 -11.50
N GLY A 61 -0.21 2.90 -12.65
CA GLY A 61 -0.76 1.61 -13.03
C GLY A 61 -2.19 1.32 -12.56
N TYR A 62 -2.83 2.26 -11.87
CA TYR A 62 -4.20 2.12 -11.36
C TYR A 62 -5.12 3.21 -11.88
N GLY A 63 -6.38 2.85 -12.10
CA GLY A 63 -7.42 3.79 -12.50
C GLY A 63 -7.05 4.56 -13.77
N ARG A 64 -7.22 5.89 -13.74
CA ARG A 64 -6.87 6.78 -14.85
C ARG A 64 -5.45 7.39 -14.72
N SER A 65 -4.67 6.95 -13.75
CA SER A 65 -3.26 7.31 -13.67
C SER A 65 -2.47 6.68 -14.82
N SER A 66 -1.28 7.21 -15.10
CA SER A 66 -0.39 6.66 -16.12
C SER A 66 -0.16 5.16 -15.92
N GLN A 67 -0.29 4.38 -16.98
CA GLN A 67 -0.15 2.92 -16.98
C GLN A 67 0.94 2.49 -17.99
N PRO A 68 2.24 2.73 -17.69
CA PRO A 68 3.31 2.26 -18.55
C PRO A 68 3.29 0.74 -18.67
N THR A 69 3.75 0.20 -19.81
CA THR A 69 3.68 -1.24 -20.10
C THR A 69 4.94 -2.01 -19.73
N ALA A 70 6.07 -1.31 -19.53
CA ALA A 70 7.33 -1.98 -19.17
C ALA A 70 7.40 -2.28 -17.68
N ILE A 71 7.73 -3.52 -17.32
CA ILE A 71 7.92 -3.95 -15.91
C ILE A 71 8.92 -3.03 -15.19
N SER A 72 9.98 -2.59 -15.89
CA SER A 72 11.01 -1.71 -15.33
C SER A 72 10.46 -0.41 -14.76
N ASP A 73 9.34 0.09 -15.28
CA ASP A 73 8.74 1.36 -14.86
C ASP A 73 8.01 1.25 -13.51
N TYR A 74 7.82 0.03 -13.01
CA TYR A 74 7.19 -0.26 -11.72
C TYR A 74 8.20 -0.64 -10.63
N ARG A 75 9.51 -0.45 -10.88
CA ARG A 75 10.51 -0.62 -9.83
C ARG A 75 10.27 0.36 -8.69
N ALA A 76 10.49 -0.08 -7.46
CA ALA A 76 10.21 0.67 -6.24
C ALA A 76 10.73 2.12 -6.27
N LYS A 77 11.94 2.35 -6.85
CA LYS A 77 12.51 3.70 -6.94
C LYS A 77 11.62 4.69 -7.68
N TYR A 78 10.97 4.27 -8.79
CA TYR A 78 10.12 5.13 -9.59
C TYR A 78 8.78 5.41 -8.90
N LEU A 79 8.22 4.40 -8.24
CA LEU A 79 7.00 4.55 -7.45
C LEU A 79 7.23 5.52 -6.28
N VAL A 80 8.37 5.43 -5.63
CA VAL A 80 8.78 6.37 -4.56
C VAL A 80 9.01 7.77 -5.11
N GLU A 81 9.64 7.92 -6.26
CA GLU A 81 9.88 9.21 -6.92
C GLU A 81 8.56 9.91 -7.31
N ASP A 82 7.53 9.15 -7.74
CA ASP A 82 6.20 9.71 -7.98
C ASP A 82 5.58 10.31 -6.71
N LEU A 83 5.66 9.59 -5.58
CA LEU A 83 5.13 10.11 -4.32
C LEU A 83 5.90 11.33 -3.83
N ALA A 84 7.22 11.33 -3.96
CA ALA A 84 8.05 12.47 -3.62
C ALA A 84 7.70 13.70 -4.47
N ALA A 85 7.47 13.50 -5.77
CA ALA A 85 7.03 14.56 -6.68
C ALA A 85 5.61 15.06 -6.35
N LEU A 86 4.68 14.17 -5.99
CA LEU A 86 3.33 14.55 -5.60
C LEU A 86 3.33 15.38 -4.30
N ILE A 87 4.11 14.98 -3.30
CA ILE A 87 4.28 15.76 -2.06
C ILE A 87 4.84 17.15 -2.37
N ALA A 88 5.86 17.20 -3.24
CA ALA A 88 6.47 18.49 -3.61
C ALA A 88 5.51 19.41 -4.40
N LEU A 89 4.51 18.84 -5.08
CA LEU A 89 3.48 19.58 -5.80
C LEU A 89 2.37 20.08 -4.87
N GLU A 90 1.92 19.23 -3.93
CA GLU A 90 0.75 19.49 -3.09
C GLU A 90 1.06 20.22 -1.78
N SER A 91 2.33 20.32 -1.39
CA SER A 91 2.77 20.94 -0.15
C SER A 91 3.82 22.03 -0.41
N ALA A 92 3.59 23.23 0.09
CA ALA A 92 4.48 24.37 -0.10
C ALA A 92 5.86 24.17 0.54
N ASP A 93 5.93 23.48 1.68
CA ASP A 93 7.17 23.10 2.37
C ASP A 93 7.72 21.75 1.89
N LYS A 94 7.10 21.16 0.85
CA LYS A 94 7.45 19.84 0.25
C LYS A 94 7.45 18.71 1.27
N ARG A 95 6.49 18.75 2.19
CA ARG A 95 6.39 17.79 3.28
C ARG A 95 4.95 17.40 3.57
N ALA A 96 4.71 16.12 3.83
CA ALA A 96 3.45 15.61 4.33
C ALA A 96 3.46 15.57 5.87
N ALA A 97 2.42 16.08 6.51
CA ALA A 97 2.22 15.94 7.95
C ALA A 97 2.03 14.45 8.36
N CYS A 98 1.43 13.66 7.47
CA CYS A 98 1.39 12.21 7.60
C CYS A 98 1.19 11.55 6.22
N VAL A 99 1.85 10.42 6.01
CA VAL A 99 1.53 9.47 4.94
C VAL A 99 0.78 8.30 5.55
N ILE A 100 -0.40 7.98 5.03
CA ILE A 100 -1.28 6.90 5.46
C ILE A 100 -1.32 5.87 4.34
N ALA A 101 -0.94 4.63 4.60
CA ALA A 101 -0.70 3.70 3.51
C ALA A 101 -1.11 2.27 3.83
N HIS A 102 -1.78 1.62 2.88
CA HIS A 102 -2.26 0.26 2.95
C HIS A 102 -1.61 -0.61 1.86
N ASP A 103 -1.27 -1.86 2.17
CA ASP A 103 -0.77 -2.89 1.24
C ASP A 103 0.39 -2.38 0.36
N TRP A 104 0.29 -2.42 -0.98
CA TRP A 104 1.33 -1.90 -1.89
C TRP A 104 1.61 -0.40 -1.69
N GLY A 105 0.57 0.39 -1.35
CA GLY A 105 0.80 1.78 -0.95
C GLY A 105 1.75 1.89 0.23
N GLY A 106 1.63 0.99 1.20
CA GLY A 106 2.55 0.90 2.32
C GLY A 106 3.95 0.44 1.91
N ALA A 107 4.06 -0.53 0.99
CA ALA A 107 5.36 -0.95 0.47
C ALA A 107 6.13 0.22 -0.17
N VAL A 108 5.43 1.09 -0.92
CA VAL A 108 6.03 2.30 -1.50
C VAL A 108 6.31 3.35 -0.42
N ALA A 109 5.42 3.49 0.59
CA ALA A 109 5.59 4.45 1.68
C ALA A 109 6.78 4.13 2.59
N TRP A 110 7.09 2.86 2.83
CA TRP A 110 8.33 2.45 3.49
C TRP A 110 9.56 2.95 2.72
N GLY A 111 9.56 2.78 1.39
CA GLY A 111 10.64 3.30 0.53
C GLY A 111 10.73 4.82 0.53
N LEU A 112 9.60 5.54 0.57
CA LEU A 112 9.56 7.00 0.70
C LEU A 112 10.16 7.45 2.04
N ALA A 113 9.76 6.83 3.14
CA ALA A 113 10.24 7.18 4.48
C ALA A 113 11.73 6.88 4.66
N ASN A 114 12.26 5.87 3.98
CA ASN A 114 13.69 5.59 3.95
C ASN A 114 14.45 6.62 3.10
N ARG A 115 14.02 6.83 1.85
CA ARG A 115 14.79 7.61 0.85
C ARG A 115 14.62 9.12 0.98
N TYR A 116 13.44 9.56 1.41
CA TYR A 116 13.06 10.97 1.54
C TYR A 116 12.45 11.29 2.91
N PRO A 117 13.13 10.95 4.03
CA PRO A 117 12.57 11.12 5.37
C PRO A 117 12.20 12.58 5.69
N GLN A 118 12.85 13.55 5.04
CA GLN A 118 12.53 14.97 5.18
C GLN A 118 11.19 15.37 4.55
N GLN A 119 10.60 14.53 3.69
CA GLN A 119 9.34 14.83 3.01
C GLN A 119 8.10 14.35 3.77
N LEU A 120 8.25 13.70 4.92
CA LEU A 120 7.11 13.32 5.75
C LEU A 120 7.46 13.44 7.24
N GLU A 121 6.47 13.84 8.05
CA GLU A 121 6.65 13.93 9.50
C GLU A 121 6.36 12.61 10.21
N ARG A 122 5.43 11.82 9.64
CA ARG A 122 4.91 10.58 10.23
C ARG A 122 4.48 9.61 9.14
N LEU A 123 4.52 8.34 9.48
CA LEU A 123 4.04 7.25 8.62
C LEU A 123 3.04 6.38 9.37
N LEU A 124 1.80 6.30 8.88
CA LEU A 124 0.76 5.39 9.37
C LEU A 124 0.59 4.24 8.39
N ILE A 125 0.90 3.04 8.82
CA ILE A 125 0.84 1.81 8.01
C ILE A 125 -0.35 0.95 8.41
N LEU A 126 -1.07 0.46 7.43
CA LEU A 126 -2.19 -0.49 7.57
C LEU A 126 -1.84 -1.76 6.79
N ASN A 127 -1.68 -2.88 7.47
CA ASN A 127 -1.39 -4.20 6.87
C ASN A 127 -0.44 -4.13 5.65
N SER A 128 0.75 -3.60 5.87
CA SER A 128 1.82 -3.58 4.87
C SER A 128 3.18 -3.85 5.52
N PRO A 129 3.88 -4.90 5.11
CA PRO A 129 5.11 -5.30 5.77
C PRO A 129 6.26 -4.38 5.44
N HIS A 130 7.13 -4.19 6.41
CA HIS A 130 8.44 -3.58 6.17
C HIS A 130 9.28 -4.51 5.27
N PRO A 131 10.01 -3.99 4.25
CA PRO A 131 10.70 -4.83 3.27
C PRO A 131 11.70 -5.81 3.91
N GLY A 132 12.40 -5.41 4.97
CA GLY A 132 13.33 -6.29 5.69
C GLY A 132 12.62 -7.43 6.41
N SER A 133 11.47 -7.18 7.05
CA SER A 133 10.71 -8.25 7.70
C SER A 133 10.05 -9.17 6.68
N PHE A 134 9.56 -8.63 5.57
CA PHE A 134 8.96 -9.44 4.51
C PHE A 134 10.00 -10.38 3.87
N LEU A 135 11.18 -9.87 3.54
CA LEU A 135 12.28 -10.70 3.04
C LEU A 135 12.63 -11.82 4.02
N ARG A 136 12.82 -11.49 5.32
CA ARG A 136 13.12 -12.48 6.35
C ARG A 136 12.07 -13.60 6.41
N GLU A 137 10.79 -13.24 6.40
CA GLU A 137 9.70 -14.22 6.49
C GLU A 137 9.60 -15.06 5.19
N LEU A 138 9.83 -14.47 4.01
CA LEU A 138 9.91 -15.22 2.76
C LEU A 138 11.10 -16.18 2.71
N GLN A 139 12.20 -15.86 3.38
CA GLN A 139 13.38 -16.71 3.47
C GLN A 139 13.21 -17.88 4.43
N SER A 140 12.46 -17.71 5.53
CA SER A 140 12.53 -18.62 6.67
C SER A 140 11.17 -19.13 7.19
N ASN A 141 10.04 -18.47 6.87
CA ASN A 141 8.73 -18.84 7.44
C ASN A 141 7.83 -19.54 6.41
N PRO A 142 7.64 -20.89 6.51
CA PRO A 142 6.77 -21.62 5.58
C PRO A 142 5.33 -21.12 5.54
N VAL A 143 4.81 -20.59 6.67
CA VAL A 143 3.43 -20.05 6.72
C VAL A 143 3.32 -18.81 5.86
N GLN A 144 4.25 -17.84 6.01
CA GLN A 144 4.27 -16.65 5.16
C GLN A 144 4.56 -17.01 3.70
N GLN A 145 5.48 -17.94 3.44
CA GLN A 145 5.75 -18.42 2.07
C GLN A 145 4.47 -18.96 1.42
N SER A 146 3.69 -19.78 2.14
CA SER A 146 2.41 -20.32 1.67
C SER A 146 1.38 -19.21 1.43
N ALA A 147 1.23 -18.28 2.37
CA ALA A 147 0.30 -17.15 2.28
C ALA A 147 0.60 -16.22 1.08
N SER A 148 1.87 -16.15 0.66
CA SER A 148 2.31 -15.31 -0.45
C SER A 148 2.28 -15.98 -1.83
N GLN A 149 1.85 -17.25 -1.96
CA GLN A 149 1.89 -17.99 -3.24
C GLN A 149 1.07 -17.32 -4.36
N TYR A 150 0.01 -16.58 -4.02
CA TYR A 150 -0.80 -15.84 -4.99
C TYR A 150 0.04 -14.85 -5.82
N MET A 151 1.18 -14.38 -5.32
CA MET A 151 2.08 -13.46 -6.03
C MET A 151 2.60 -14.08 -7.33
N HIS A 152 2.80 -15.41 -7.39
CA HIS A 152 3.22 -16.09 -8.61
C HIS A 152 2.17 -15.99 -9.71
N PHE A 153 0.89 -16.06 -9.35
CA PHE A 153 -0.19 -15.86 -10.32
C PHE A 153 -0.21 -14.42 -10.84
N LEU A 154 -0.13 -13.42 -9.94
CA LEU A 154 -0.19 -12.00 -10.31
C LEU A 154 1.03 -11.52 -11.12
N ARG A 155 2.13 -12.25 -11.09
CA ARG A 155 3.35 -11.97 -11.89
C ARG A 155 3.28 -12.51 -13.32
N ARG A 156 2.27 -13.31 -13.65
CA ARG A 156 2.13 -13.89 -15.00
C ARG A 156 1.77 -12.80 -16.01
N PRO A 157 2.30 -12.88 -17.23
CA PRO A 157 1.92 -11.92 -18.29
C PRO A 157 0.42 -11.93 -18.62
N ASP A 158 -0.24 -13.08 -18.48
CA ASP A 158 -1.69 -13.30 -18.76
C ASP A 158 -2.58 -13.11 -17.51
N ALA A 159 -2.02 -12.67 -16.38
CA ALA A 159 -2.79 -12.46 -15.15
C ALA A 159 -3.90 -11.41 -15.33
N PRO A 160 -3.69 -10.27 -15.99
CA PRO A 160 -4.74 -9.27 -16.16
C PRO A 160 -5.99 -9.82 -16.88
N GLU A 161 -5.79 -10.59 -17.94
CA GLU A 161 -6.87 -11.21 -18.71
C GLU A 161 -7.61 -12.24 -17.85
N LEU A 162 -6.88 -13.10 -17.16
CA LEU A 162 -7.46 -14.12 -16.27
C LEU A 162 -8.21 -13.52 -15.07
N LEU A 163 -7.78 -12.37 -14.58
CA LEU A 163 -8.46 -11.63 -13.50
C LEU A 163 -9.79 -11.06 -13.97
N ALA A 164 -9.86 -10.59 -15.23
CA ALA A 164 -11.06 -9.98 -15.82
C ALA A 164 -12.14 -11.02 -16.17
N GLU A 165 -11.78 -12.30 -16.27
CA GLU A 165 -12.73 -13.37 -16.61
C GLU A 165 -13.93 -13.40 -15.63
N ASN A 166 -15.08 -13.82 -16.17
CA ASN A 166 -16.31 -14.03 -15.39
C ASN A 166 -16.74 -12.80 -14.57
N GLY A 167 -16.55 -11.59 -15.12
CA GLY A 167 -16.96 -10.34 -14.45
C GLY A 167 -16.18 -10.09 -13.14
N TRP A 168 -14.87 -10.27 -13.20
CA TRP A 168 -13.95 -10.01 -12.08
C TRP A 168 -14.10 -10.93 -10.86
N GLN A 169 -14.60 -12.17 -11.06
CA GLN A 169 -14.81 -13.09 -9.93
C GLN A 169 -13.52 -13.39 -9.16
N ARG A 170 -12.38 -13.53 -9.86
CA ARG A 170 -11.08 -13.77 -9.20
C ARG A 170 -10.64 -12.56 -8.36
N MET A 171 -10.87 -11.35 -8.87
CA MET A 171 -10.57 -10.11 -8.13
C MET A 171 -11.45 -9.98 -6.88
N LEU A 172 -12.76 -10.24 -7.01
CA LEU A 172 -13.68 -10.25 -5.88
C LEU A 172 -13.33 -11.36 -4.87
N GLY A 173 -12.69 -12.43 -5.31
CA GLY A 173 -12.20 -13.51 -4.46
C GLY A 173 -11.15 -13.09 -3.45
N PHE A 174 -10.34 -12.05 -3.73
CA PHE A 174 -9.36 -11.53 -2.76
C PHE A 174 -10.00 -10.92 -1.52
N PHE A 175 -11.26 -10.50 -1.62
CA PHE A 175 -11.99 -9.89 -0.50
C PHE A 175 -12.76 -10.89 0.37
N GLN A 176 -12.86 -12.16 -0.04
CA GLN A 176 -13.65 -13.15 0.69
C GLN A 176 -13.06 -13.47 2.06
N ASN A 177 -13.94 -13.75 3.00
CA ASN A 177 -13.56 -14.29 4.30
C ASN A 177 -12.96 -15.70 4.17
N PRO A 178 -12.22 -16.20 5.17
CA PRO A 178 -11.64 -17.55 5.15
C PRO A 178 -12.65 -18.68 4.91
N ASP A 179 -13.91 -18.49 5.31
CA ASP A 179 -15.01 -19.43 5.09
C ASP A 179 -15.66 -19.33 3.70
N GLY A 180 -15.12 -18.46 2.82
CA GLY A 180 -15.65 -18.19 1.48
C GLY A 180 -16.84 -17.25 1.44
N SER A 181 -17.31 -16.75 2.58
CA SER A 181 -18.40 -15.77 2.62
C SER A 181 -17.94 -14.40 2.15
N THR A 182 -18.89 -13.58 1.68
CA THR A 182 -18.64 -12.19 1.32
C THR A 182 -18.69 -11.33 2.59
N PRO A 183 -17.67 -10.52 2.88
CA PRO A 183 -17.70 -9.63 4.05
C PRO A 183 -18.78 -8.55 3.90
N ALA A 184 -19.38 -8.15 5.03
CA ALA A 184 -20.52 -7.23 5.04
C ALA A 184 -20.24 -5.86 4.40
N TRP A 185 -19.01 -5.38 4.47
CA TRP A 185 -18.59 -4.11 3.87
C TRP A 185 -18.56 -4.14 2.34
N LEU A 186 -18.45 -5.34 1.72
CA LEU A 186 -18.39 -5.53 0.27
C LEU A 186 -19.81 -5.62 -0.30
N THR A 187 -20.57 -4.52 -0.22
CA THR A 187 -21.95 -4.39 -0.72
C THR A 187 -22.01 -4.50 -2.25
N PRO A 188 -23.21 -4.71 -2.85
CA PRO A 188 -23.36 -4.70 -4.31
C PRO A 188 -22.82 -3.41 -4.96
N GLU A 189 -23.06 -2.26 -4.36
CA GLU A 189 -22.61 -0.94 -4.83
C GLU A 189 -21.08 -0.86 -4.77
N ARG A 190 -20.46 -1.36 -3.68
CA ARG A 190 -19.00 -1.40 -3.56
C ARG A 190 -18.38 -2.36 -4.59
N LYS A 191 -18.98 -3.53 -4.83
CA LYS A 191 -18.54 -4.45 -5.89
C LYS A 191 -18.61 -3.80 -7.27
N GLN A 192 -19.66 -3.02 -7.54
CA GLN A 192 -19.79 -2.31 -8.80
C GLN A 192 -18.70 -1.22 -8.94
N GLN A 193 -18.44 -0.47 -7.88
CA GLN A 193 -17.37 0.53 -7.88
C GLN A 193 -15.99 -0.09 -8.14
N TYR A 194 -15.70 -1.26 -7.57
CA TYR A 194 -14.46 -2.00 -7.86
C TYR A 194 -14.40 -2.44 -9.33
N ARG A 195 -15.49 -2.99 -9.90
CA ARG A 195 -15.52 -3.39 -11.31
C ARG A 195 -15.26 -2.21 -12.24
N GLU A 196 -15.93 -1.09 -12.03
CA GLU A 196 -15.72 0.14 -12.79
C GLU A 196 -14.27 0.63 -12.70
N HIS A 197 -13.64 0.48 -11.55
CA HIS A 197 -12.23 0.81 -11.39
C HIS A 197 -11.32 -0.16 -12.14
N TRP A 198 -11.57 -1.47 -12.07
CA TRP A 198 -10.78 -2.49 -12.74
C TRP A 198 -10.99 -2.50 -14.27
N ASP A 199 -12.16 -2.09 -14.75
CA ASP A 199 -12.44 -1.92 -16.18
C ASP A 199 -11.56 -0.84 -16.84
N LEU A 200 -10.94 0.04 -16.05
CA LEU A 200 -9.91 0.98 -16.53
C LEU A 200 -8.54 0.31 -16.75
N GLY A 201 -8.39 -0.94 -16.36
CA GLY A 201 -7.19 -1.76 -16.52
C GLY A 201 -6.55 -2.17 -15.19
N VAL A 202 -6.07 -3.41 -15.14
CA VAL A 202 -5.36 -3.97 -13.97
C VAL A 202 -3.93 -4.44 -14.32
N HIS A 203 -3.52 -4.20 -15.58
CA HIS A 203 -2.17 -4.56 -16.02
C HIS A 203 -1.11 -3.92 -15.11
N GLY A 204 -1.21 -2.61 -14.87
CA GLY A 204 -0.29 -1.88 -14.01
C GLY A 204 -0.26 -2.41 -12.58
N ALA A 205 -1.43 -2.79 -12.03
CA ALA A 205 -1.50 -3.39 -10.69
C ALA A 205 -0.71 -4.71 -10.60
N CYS A 206 -0.74 -5.55 -11.65
CA CYS A 206 0.05 -6.77 -11.75
C CYS A 206 1.56 -6.48 -11.88
N MET A 207 1.92 -5.35 -12.52
CA MET A 207 3.33 -4.97 -12.70
C MET A 207 4.05 -4.69 -11.38
N PHE A 208 3.36 -4.28 -10.30
CA PHE A 208 3.96 -4.15 -8.97
C PHE A 208 4.54 -5.49 -8.50
N TYR A 209 3.80 -6.57 -8.70
CA TYR A 209 4.26 -7.92 -8.37
C TYR A 209 5.38 -8.38 -9.31
N ALA A 210 5.24 -8.13 -10.61
CA ALA A 210 6.25 -8.53 -11.60
C ALA A 210 7.60 -7.83 -11.39
N ALA A 211 7.59 -6.56 -10.98
CA ALA A 211 8.79 -5.75 -10.75
C ALA A 211 9.45 -5.99 -9.37
N SER A 212 8.71 -6.60 -8.42
CA SER A 212 9.23 -6.86 -7.08
C SER A 212 10.22 -8.01 -7.07
N PRO A 213 11.40 -7.87 -6.42
CA PRO A 213 12.30 -9.00 -6.19
C PRO A 213 11.86 -9.90 -5.02
N LEU A 214 10.92 -9.41 -4.17
CA LEU A 214 10.44 -10.13 -3.00
C LEU A 214 9.35 -11.11 -3.43
N VAL A 215 9.72 -12.35 -3.68
CA VAL A 215 8.85 -13.42 -4.19
C VAL A 215 9.01 -14.65 -3.30
N PRO A 216 7.90 -15.32 -2.88
CA PRO A 216 8.03 -16.55 -2.11
C PRO A 216 8.65 -17.64 -2.97
N PRO A 217 9.39 -18.61 -2.39
CA PRO A 217 9.83 -19.80 -3.13
C PRO A 217 8.60 -20.61 -3.56
N ARG A 218 8.67 -21.26 -4.72
CA ARG A 218 7.59 -22.15 -5.18
C ARG A 218 7.58 -23.46 -4.38
N PRO A 219 6.43 -23.99 -4.02
CA PRO A 219 6.33 -25.32 -3.47
C PRO A 219 6.91 -26.35 -4.46
N GLY A 220 7.91 -27.12 -4.03
CA GLY A 220 8.60 -28.06 -4.92
C GLY A 220 9.46 -27.39 -6.02
N GLY A 221 9.76 -26.11 -5.89
CA GLY A 221 10.65 -25.39 -6.79
C GLY A 221 12.07 -25.94 -6.82
N SER A 222 12.86 -25.56 -7.84
CA SER A 222 14.23 -26.01 -7.97
C SER A 222 15.11 -25.51 -6.81
N ALA A 223 16.24 -26.17 -6.60
CA ALA A 223 17.23 -25.72 -5.62
C ALA A 223 17.69 -24.28 -5.90
N ASP A 224 17.79 -23.90 -7.18
CA ASP A 224 18.19 -22.55 -7.62
C ASP A 224 17.14 -21.50 -7.22
N GLU A 225 15.84 -21.75 -7.46
CA GLU A 225 14.76 -20.82 -7.02
C GLU A 225 14.76 -20.60 -5.50
N LEU A 226 15.04 -21.67 -4.73
CA LEU A 226 15.19 -21.59 -3.28
C LEU A 226 16.44 -20.82 -2.87
N GLN A 227 17.51 -20.93 -3.65
CA GLN A 227 18.76 -20.25 -3.40
C GLN A 227 18.63 -18.75 -3.69
N ASP A 228 17.97 -18.36 -4.78
CA ASP A 228 17.77 -16.97 -5.18
C ASP A 228 17.14 -16.13 -4.06
N ILE A 229 16.04 -16.59 -3.44
CA ILE A 229 15.41 -15.84 -2.35
C ILE A 229 16.29 -15.85 -1.08
N ARG A 230 17.00 -16.95 -0.79
CA ARG A 230 17.86 -17.06 0.39
C ARG A 230 19.09 -16.17 0.31
N GLU A 231 19.63 -15.96 -0.89
CA GLU A 231 20.81 -15.12 -1.14
C GLU A 231 20.43 -13.64 -1.29
N LEU A 232 19.16 -13.33 -1.54
CA LEU A 232 18.71 -11.95 -1.62
C LEU A 232 18.95 -11.25 -0.28
N SER A 233 19.65 -10.12 -0.33
CA SER A 233 19.87 -9.26 0.83
C SER A 233 19.48 -7.83 0.51
N LEU A 234 18.95 -7.14 1.50
CA LEU A 234 18.67 -5.71 1.44
C LEU A 234 19.65 -5.01 2.36
N PRO A 235 20.43 -4.04 1.86
CA PRO A 235 21.37 -3.27 2.69
C PRO A 235 20.65 -2.57 3.84
N ASP A 236 21.25 -2.51 5.02
CA ASP A 236 20.65 -1.89 6.21
C ASP A 236 20.29 -0.41 5.97
N GLU A 237 21.03 0.30 5.10
CA GLU A 237 20.73 1.67 4.71
C GLU A 237 19.39 1.80 3.99
N MET A 238 18.92 0.75 3.33
CA MET A 238 17.60 0.71 2.66
C MET A 238 16.46 0.33 3.60
N LEU A 239 16.77 -0.09 4.82
CA LEU A 239 15.79 -0.59 5.78
C LEU A 239 15.51 0.40 6.93
N HIS A 240 16.43 1.32 7.20
CA HIS A 240 16.28 2.25 8.33
C HIS A 240 15.21 3.31 8.05
N ILE A 241 14.26 3.46 8.99
CA ILE A 241 13.14 4.42 8.92
C ILE A 241 13.27 5.41 10.07
N PRO A 242 13.81 6.59 9.84
CA PRO A 242 14.10 7.56 10.90
C PRO A 242 12.87 8.35 11.40
N VAL A 243 11.75 8.29 10.66
CA VAL A 243 10.53 8.99 11.02
C VAL A 243 9.67 8.18 11.97
N PRO A 244 8.82 8.82 12.82
CA PRO A 244 7.85 8.13 13.64
C PRO A 244 6.89 7.29 12.79
N VAL A 245 6.67 6.02 13.17
CA VAL A 245 5.78 5.09 12.51
C VAL A 245 4.74 4.57 13.48
N ARG A 246 3.48 4.55 13.07
CA ARG A 246 2.41 3.80 13.72
C ARG A 246 1.88 2.76 12.75
N ILE A 247 1.74 1.52 13.22
CA ILE A 247 1.18 0.40 12.44
C ILE A 247 -0.14 -0.02 13.08
N LEU A 248 -1.20 -0.12 12.26
CA LEU A 248 -2.41 -0.86 12.58
C LEU A 248 -2.38 -2.17 11.81
N TRP A 249 -2.56 -3.27 12.52
CA TRP A 249 -2.45 -4.60 11.92
C TRP A 249 -3.65 -5.46 12.23
N GLY A 250 -4.38 -5.86 11.19
CA GLY A 250 -5.43 -6.87 11.29
C GLY A 250 -4.80 -8.25 11.45
N ASP A 251 -5.00 -8.86 12.61
CA ASP A 251 -4.34 -10.14 12.99
C ASP A 251 -4.88 -11.36 12.22
N SER A 252 -6.02 -11.20 11.54
CA SER A 252 -6.64 -12.26 10.72
C SER A 252 -6.33 -12.12 9.22
N ASP A 253 -5.28 -11.41 8.87
CA ASP A 253 -4.82 -11.26 7.50
C ASP A 253 -4.35 -12.61 6.94
N LEU A 254 -4.92 -13.03 5.81
CA LEU A 254 -4.58 -14.31 5.16
C LEU A 254 -3.29 -14.24 4.34
N ALA A 255 -2.92 -13.05 3.87
CA ALA A 255 -1.75 -12.82 3.03
C ALA A 255 -0.51 -12.43 3.83
N LEU A 256 -0.69 -11.67 4.91
CA LEU A 256 0.38 -11.05 5.67
C LEU A 256 0.28 -11.45 7.15
N GLN A 257 1.17 -12.35 7.56
CA GLN A 257 1.16 -12.92 8.91
C GLN A 257 1.64 -11.92 9.97
N PRO A 258 1.09 -11.92 11.21
CA PRO A 258 1.55 -11.04 12.28
C PRO A 258 3.02 -11.16 12.65
N THR A 259 3.69 -12.28 12.31
CA THR A 259 5.14 -12.46 12.49
C THR A 259 5.97 -11.43 11.74
N LEU A 260 5.40 -10.80 10.70
CA LEU A 260 6.01 -9.68 9.97
C LEU A 260 6.28 -8.45 10.83
N LEU A 261 5.62 -8.34 11.98
CA LEU A 261 5.81 -7.25 12.93
C LEU A 261 6.98 -7.48 13.90
N HIS A 262 7.50 -8.71 14.00
CA HIS A 262 8.54 -9.03 14.96
C HIS A 262 9.88 -8.40 14.59
N GLY A 263 10.55 -7.76 15.56
CA GLY A 263 11.90 -7.20 15.39
C GLY A 263 11.98 -5.97 14.51
N LEU A 264 10.86 -5.27 14.26
CA LEU A 264 10.85 -4.04 13.46
C LEU A 264 11.59 -2.88 14.13
N GLU A 265 11.67 -2.88 15.46
CA GLU A 265 12.36 -1.87 16.25
C GLU A 265 13.84 -1.69 15.89
N ARG A 266 14.46 -2.72 15.28
CA ARG A 266 15.84 -2.63 14.78
C ARG A 266 15.99 -1.63 13.63
N TRP A 267 14.93 -1.44 12.84
CA TRP A 267 14.93 -0.55 11.68
C TRP A 267 14.09 0.71 11.88
N VAL A 268 13.13 0.66 12.81
CA VAL A 268 12.16 1.73 13.07
C VAL A 268 12.26 2.14 14.54
N PRO A 269 13.16 3.08 14.90
CA PRO A 269 13.41 3.45 16.30
C PRO A 269 12.21 4.07 17.02
N GLN A 270 11.27 4.69 16.27
CA GLN A 270 10.07 5.33 16.80
C GLN A 270 8.83 4.59 16.29
N LEU A 271 8.59 3.38 16.80
CA LEU A 271 7.55 2.46 16.36
C LEU A 271 6.44 2.32 17.40
N GLU A 272 5.20 2.40 16.93
CA GLU A 272 3.99 2.01 17.67
C GLU A 272 3.22 0.97 16.85
N ILE A 273 2.77 -0.10 17.51
CA ILE A 273 1.98 -1.16 16.85
C ILE A 273 0.67 -1.33 17.61
N GLU A 274 -0.44 -1.30 16.88
CA GLU A 274 -1.77 -1.61 17.37
C GLU A 274 -2.32 -2.83 16.63
N HIS A 275 -2.57 -3.92 17.36
CA HIS A 275 -3.16 -5.13 16.86
C HIS A 275 -4.68 -5.06 16.85
N LEU A 276 -5.29 -5.30 15.69
CA LEU A 276 -6.74 -5.30 15.50
C LEU A 276 -7.23 -6.76 15.44
N ARG A 277 -7.61 -7.30 16.58
CA ARG A 277 -8.08 -8.69 16.70
C ARG A 277 -9.33 -8.93 15.86
N GLY A 278 -9.36 -10.03 15.12
CA GLY A 278 -10.48 -10.42 14.26
C GLY A 278 -10.69 -9.48 13.07
N CYS A 279 -9.73 -8.63 12.76
CA CYS A 279 -9.69 -7.82 11.56
C CYS A 279 -8.80 -8.49 10.53
N SER A 280 -9.23 -8.51 9.28
CA SER A 280 -8.48 -9.08 8.18
C SER A 280 -7.50 -8.07 7.57
N HIS A 281 -7.03 -8.33 6.35
CA HIS A 281 -6.25 -7.41 5.54
C HIS A 281 -6.96 -6.07 5.28
N TRP A 282 -8.28 -6.08 5.23
CA TRP A 282 -9.12 -4.97 4.78
C TRP A 282 -9.45 -3.98 5.89
N VAL A 283 -8.43 -3.55 6.65
CA VAL A 283 -8.54 -2.69 7.84
C VAL A 283 -9.32 -1.41 7.57
N VAL A 284 -9.13 -0.79 6.41
CA VAL A 284 -9.80 0.46 6.01
C VAL A 284 -11.32 0.30 5.98
N HIS A 285 -11.79 -0.90 5.60
CA HIS A 285 -13.21 -1.21 5.48
C HIS A 285 -13.81 -1.81 6.76
N GLU A 286 -13.04 -2.64 7.44
CA GLU A 286 -13.52 -3.38 8.60
C GLU A 286 -13.44 -2.60 9.92
N ARG A 287 -12.48 -1.66 10.01
CA ARG A 287 -12.22 -0.88 11.22
C ARG A 287 -11.96 0.61 10.91
N PRO A 288 -12.83 1.27 10.13
CA PRO A 288 -12.62 2.67 9.73
C PRO A 288 -12.47 3.62 10.94
N GLU A 289 -13.19 3.35 12.04
CA GLU A 289 -13.09 4.15 13.26
C GLU A 289 -11.74 4.00 13.96
N ALA A 290 -11.13 2.80 13.89
CA ALA A 290 -9.78 2.58 14.43
C ALA A 290 -8.73 3.35 13.61
N VAL A 291 -8.85 3.34 12.28
CA VAL A 291 -7.97 4.12 11.41
C VAL A 291 -8.10 5.61 11.68
N GLN A 292 -9.35 6.11 11.76
CA GLN A 292 -9.63 7.51 12.09
C GLN A 292 -9.04 7.93 13.44
N ARG A 293 -9.29 7.14 14.49
CA ARG A 293 -8.77 7.37 15.84
C ARG A 293 -7.24 7.39 15.83
N ALA A 294 -6.63 6.36 15.25
CA ALA A 294 -5.18 6.24 15.20
C ALA A 294 -4.53 7.42 14.48
N LEU A 295 -5.09 7.85 13.34
CA LEU A 295 -4.60 9.02 12.61
C LEU A 295 -4.75 10.30 13.45
N THR A 296 -5.91 10.51 14.07
CA THR A 296 -6.18 11.70 14.91
C THR A 296 -5.19 11.80 16.06
N GLU A 297 -5.00 10.71 16.81
CA GLU A 297 -4.06 10.65 17.93
C GLU A 297 -2.62 10.85 17.47
N PHE A 298 -2.24 10.25 16.34
CA PHE A 298 -0.88 10.32 15.82
C PHE A 298 -0.52 11.74 15.36
N LEU A 299 -1.46 12.47 14.77
CA LEU A 299 -1.29 13.86 14.36
C LEU A 299 -1.15 14.83 15.56
N GLN A 300 -1.69 14.48 16.74
CA GLN A 300 -1.58 15.31 17.94
C GLN A 300 -0.23 15.17 18.65
N LYS A 301 0.54 14.11 18.37
CA LYS A 301 1.86 13.93 18.97
C LYS A 301 2.83 14.96 18.40
N PRO A 302 3.74 15.51 19.22
CA PRO A 302 4.77 16.41 18.70
C PRO A 302 5.60 15.68 17.65
N ALA A 303 5.86 16.36 16.52
CA ALA A 303 6.85 15.88 15.56
C ALA A 303 8.22 15.90 16.25
N ARG A 304 8.79 14.74 16.51
CA ARG A 304 10.16 14.65 17.06
C ARG A 304 11.12 14.49 15.88
N PHE A 305 11.92 15.50 15.69
CA PHE A 305 13.03 15.55 14.73
C PHE A 305 14.33 15.30 15.45
#